data_30617206b01139338221842b90c8617b
#
_entry.id   30617206b01139338221842b90c8617b
#
_cell.length_a   1.000
_cell.length_b   1.000
_cell.length_c   1.000
_cell.angle_alpha   90.00
_cell.angle_beta   90.00
_cell.angle_gamma   90.00
#
_symmetry.space_group_name_H-M   'P 1'
#
loop_
_entity.id
_entity.type
_entity.pdbx_description
1 polymer ?
#
loop_
_entity_poly.entity_id
_entity_poly.type
_entity_poly.pdbx_seq_one_letter_code
_entity_poly.pdbx_strand_id
1 'polypeptide(L)'
;MDPLSLVLQTFGVRADVFFTGNLCNLHDFTEENGQRGHLHILKSGALDLISKSGSRQRVNKPTVIFFPRGEKHRFVPDPLTGADIVCATLEYNELSTNPIAKALPPELVLSMESYPKFPKICDALFDEAFSDEYGRVTAINRWLDLFLIEILRVCLMNKLITTGLMAGLADSKLANAIVAIHTRPAENWTVDTLAAEAFMSRAKFAASFKQVIGQTPASYMLDWRMILARSLLKNGLAVSEVSEAIGYENSSAMARVFKKVLGVSPKQFQLDNM
;
A
#
# COMPACT_ATOMS: atom_id res chain seq x y z
N MET A 1 -17.02 -7.46 -2.94
CA MET A 1 -16.02 -6.38 -2.70
C MET A 1 -14.92 -6.59 -3.72
N ASP A 2 -14.43 -5.51 -4.36
CA ASP A 2 -13.31 -5.64 -5.29
C ASP A 2 -11.98 -5.88 -4.54
N PRO A 3 -11.01 -6.58 -5.18
CA PRO A 3 -9.78 -6.99 -4.52
C PRO A 3 -8.92 -5.83 -4.00
N LEU A 4 -8.86 -4.70 -4.70
CA LEU A 4 -8.07 -3.54 -4.27
C LEU A 4 -8.67 -2.89 -3.01
N SER A 5 -10.00 -2.75 -2.97
CA SER A 5 -10.72 -2.25 -1.78
C SER A 5 -10.45 -3.11 -0.56
N LEU A 6 -10.43 -4.43 -0.72
CA LEU A 6 -10.13 -5.36 0.39
C LEU A 6 -8.72 -5.14 0.95
N VAL A 7 -7.72 -4.96 0.07
CA VAL A 7 -6.32 -4.70 0.48
C VAL A 7 -6.20 -3.37 1.21
N LEU A 8 -6.79 -2.31 0.66
CA LEU A 8 -6.74 -0.97 1.27
C LEU A 8 -7.40 -0.93 2.65
N GLN A 9 -8.53 -1.64 2.83
CA GLN A 9 -9.18 -1.76 4.13
C GLN A 9 -8.34 -2.54 5.16
N THR A 10 -7.66 -3.59 4.71
CA THR A 10 -6.90 -4.47 5.60
C THR A 10 -5.55 -3.89 6.01
N PHE A 11 -4.82 -3.35 5.03
CA PHE A 11 -3.44 -2.93 5.26
C PHE A 11 -3.28 -1.45 5.57
N GLY A 12 -4.32 -0.66 5.35
CA GLY A 12 -4.35 0.76 5.66
C GLY A 12 -3.18 1.55 5.09
N VAL A 13 -3.47 2.54 4.28
CA VAL A 13 -2.52 3.56 3.85
C VAL A 13 -3.20 4.89 4.05
N ARG A 14 -2.51 5.82 4.68
CA ARG A 14 -3.01 7.17 4.92
C ARG A 14 -2.04 8.18 4.37
N ALA A 15 -2.55 9.14 3.65
CA ALA A 15 -1.79 10.28 3.18
C ALA A 15 -1.98 11.48 4.12
N ASP A 16 -0.88 12.11 4.52
CA ASP A 16 -0.88 13.34 5.30
C ASP A 16 -0.04 14.40 4.60
N VAL A 17 -0.70 15.51 4.20
CA VAL A 17 -0.04 16.64 3.57
C VAL A 17 0.90 17.34 4.55
N PHE A 18 2.10 17.65 4.10
CA PHE A 18 3.07 18.45 4.88
C PHE A 18 3.53 19.73 4.17
N PHE A 19 3.31 19.84 2.84
CA PHE A 19 3.64 21.05 2.10
C PHE A 19 2.67 21.27 0.95
N THR A 20 2.21 22.51 0.79
CA THR A 20 1.45 23.00 -0.36
C THR A 20 1.98 24.36 -0.74
N GLY A 21 2.31 24.59 -1.99
CA GLY A 21 2.79 25.91 -2.43
C GLY A 21 3.76 25.85 -3.59
N ASN A 22 4.38 27.00 -3.88
CA ASN A 22 5.45 27.10 -4.86
C ASN A 22 6.80 26.81 -4.18
N LEU A 23 7.45 25.73 -4.61
CA LEU A 23 8.78 25.34 -4.13
C LEU A 23 9.81 26.14 -4.90
N CYS A 24 10.50 27.06 -4.20
CA CYS A 24 11.50 27.95 -4.79
C CYS A 24 12.94 27.61 -4.37
N ASN A 25 13.13 26.80 -3.33
CA ASN A 25 14.43 26.45 -2.79
C ASN A 25 14.70 24.95 -2.89
N LEU A 26 15.98 24.58 -2.88
CA LEU A 26 16.43 23.20 -2.80
C LEU A 26 15.83 22.53 -1.56
N HIS A 27 15.30 21.33 -1.72
CA HIS A 27 14.71 20.54 -0.64
C HIS A 27 15.20 19.10 -0.67
N ASP A 28 15.71 18.63 0.46
CA ASP A 28 16.11 17.24 0.69
C ASP A 28 14.99 16.51 1.44
N PHE A 29 14.56 15.40 0.89
CA PHE A 29 13.61 14.50 1.53
C PHE A 29 14.37 13.27 2.01
N THR A 30 14.44 13.12 3.32
CA THR A 30 15.12 12.01 3.97
C THR A 30 14.26 11.54 5.14
N GLU A 31 13.83 10.31 5.11
CA GLU A 31 13.22 9.68 6.29
C GLU A 31 14.33 9.01 7.10
N GLU A 32 14.61 9.53 8.30
CA GLU A 32 15.65 8.99 9.19
C GLU A 32 15.39 7.54 9.59
N ASN A 33 14.13 7.12 9.61
CA ASN A 33 13.72 5.76 10.01
C ASN A 33 13.13 4.91 8.87
N GLY A 34 13.01 5.45 7.64
CA GLY A 34 12.45 4.74 6.49
C GLY A 34 11.03 4.19 6.73
N GLN A 35 10.22 4.89 7.54
CA GLN A 35 8.90 4.42 7.97
C GLN A 35 7.73 5.00 7.18
N ARG A 36 7.99 5.98 6.31
CA ARG A 36 6.95 6.68 5.55
C ARG A 36 7.31 6.71 4.07
N GLY A 37 6.29 6.64 3.22
CA GLY A 37 6.44 6.95 1.81
C GLY A 37 6.32 8.45 1.57
N HIS A 38 6.77 8.93 0.39
CA HIS A 38 6.58 10.31 -0.05
C HIS A 38 5.82 10.35 -1.37
N LEU A 39 4.80 11.19 -1.42
CA LEU A 39 4.02 11.47 -2.62
C LEU A 39 4.10 12.97 -2.93
N HIS A 40 4.56 13.30 -4.13
CA HIS A 40 4.68 14.67 -4.60
C HIS A 40 3.91 14.82 -5.90
N ILE A 41 3.11 15.87 -6.00
CA ILE A 41 2.24 16.15 -7.14
C ILE A 41 2.62 17.53 -7.67
N LEU A 42 3.36 17.56 -8.79
CA LEU A 42 3.72 18.78 -9.50
C LEU A 42 2.59 19.16 -10.44
N LYS A 43 1.99 20.36 -10.27
CA LYS A 43 0.97 20.92 -11.17
C LYS A 43 1.56 21.80 -12.25
N SER A 44 2.52 22.66 -11.89
CA SER A 44 3.15 23.61 -12.83
C SER A 44 4.55 23.98 -12.39
N GLY A 45 5.30 24.68 -13.26
CA GLY A 45 6.70 25.00 -13.05
C GLY A 45 7.64 23.87 -13.43
N ALA A 46 8.84 23.86 -12.86
CA ALA A 46 9.84 22.85 -13.18
C ALA A 46 10.79 22.59 -12.01
N LEU A 47 11.26 21.36 -11.90
CA LEU A 47 12.30 20.97 -10.96
C LEU A 47 13.20 19.87 -11.54
N ASP A 48 14.38 19.72 -10.97
CA ASP A 48 15.20 18.53 -11.17
C ASP A 48 15.02 17.61 -9.97
N LEU A 49 14.59 16.40 -10.25
CA LEU A 49 14.56 15.29 -9.30
C LEU A 49 15.94 14.61 -9.30
N ILE A 50 16.54 14.51 -8.11
CA ILE A 50 17.77 13.76 -7.89
C ILE A 50 17.46 12.58 -6.98
N SER A 51 17.50 11.36 -7.52
CA SER A 51 17.23 10.13 -6.81
C SER A 51 18.43 9.72 -5.92
N LYS A 52 18.20 8.76 -5.04
CA LYS A 52 19.23 8.16 -4.16
C LYS A 52 20.45 7.63 -4.95
N SER A 53 20.24 7.15 -6.16
CA SER A 53 21.31 6.69 -7.07
C SER A 53 22.18 7.81 -7.63
N GLY A 54 21.81 9.08 -7.40
CA GLY A 54 22.44 10.24 -8.02
C GLY A 54 21.94 10.55 -9.43
N SER A 55 20.99 9.77 -9.97
CA SER A 55 20.36 10.10 -11.25
C SER A 55 19.59 11.42 -11.14
N ARG A 56 19.72 12.27 -12.20
CA ARG A 56 19.04 13.57 -12.28
C ARG A 56 18.06 13.53 -13.44
N GLN A 57 16.81 13.85 -13.13
CA GLN A 57 15.72 13.92 -14.13
C GLN A 57 15.04 15.28 -14.05
N ARG A 58 14.96 15.99 -15.19
CA ARG A 58 14.19 17.23 -15.31
C ARG A 58 12.71 16.91 -15.40
N VAL A 59 11.91 17.50 -14.53
CA VAL A 59 10.46 17.43 -14.51
C VAL A 59 9.90 18.81 -14.76
N ASN A 60 9.26 19.02 -15.91
CA ASN A 60 8.76 20.32 -16.38
C ASN A 60 7.33 20.25 -16.91
N LYS A 61 6.61 19.20 -16.56
CA LYS A 61 5.20 18.98 -16.89
C LYS A 61 4.47 18.48 -15.65
N PRO A 62 3.12 18.57 -15.59
CA PRO A 62 2.35 17.99 -14.51
C PRO A 62 2.69 16.51 -14.31
N THR A 63 3.19 16.17 -13.13
CA THR A 63 3.81 14.86 -12.85
C THR A 63 3.55 14.43 -11.42
N VAL A 64 3.25 13.15 -11.24
CA VAL A 64 3.25 12.47 -9.94
C VAL A 64 4.62 11.85 -9.72
N ILE A 65 5.24 12.16 -8.58
CA ILE A 65 6.51 11.58 -8.14
C ILE A 65 6.24 10.86 -6.83
N PHE A 66 6.48 9.55 -6.80
CA PHE A 66 6.10 8.72 -5.66
C PHE A 66 7.24 7.79 -5.23
N PHE A 67 7.58 7.87 -3.95
CA PHE A 67 8.56 7.03 -3.26
C PHE A 67 7.84 6.23 -2.18
N PRO A 68 7.35 5.01 -2.48
CA PRO A 68 6.51 4.23 -1.55
C PRO A 68 7.14 3.92 -0.20
N ARG A 69 8.47 3.84 -0.13
CA ARG A 69 9.23 3.51 1.08
C ARG A 69 10.11 4.66 1.57
N GLY A 70 9.88 5.89 1.07
CA GLY A 70 10.60 7.08 1.49
C GLY A 70 12.09 7.07 1.13
N GLU A 71 12.42 6.51 -0.02
CA GLU A 71 13.79 6.55 -0.54
C GLU A 71 14.29 7.99 -0.62
N LYS A 72 15.55 8.20 -0.22
CA LYS A 72 16.17 9.53 -0.21
C LYS A 72 16.14 10.15 -1.61
N HIS A 73 15.65 11.37 -1.71
CA HIS A 73 15.60 12.14 -2.94
C HIS A 73 15.70 13.64 -2.66
N ARG A 74 15.99 14.41 -3.71
CA ARG A 74 16.16 15.86 -3.65
C ARG A 74 15.45 16.53 -4.81
N PHE A 75 14.81 17.66 -4.52
CA PHE A 75 14.27 18.56 -5.53
C PHE A 75 15.12 19.82 -5.62
N VAL A 76 15.46 20.19 -6.86
CA VAL A 76 16.09 21.45 -7.20
C VAL A 76 15.12 22.19 -8.12
N PRO A 77 14.31 23.12 -7.58
CA PRO A 77 13.36 23.86 -8.39
C PRO A 77 14.06 24.76 -9.40
N ASP A 78 13.36 25.06 -10.48
CA ASP A 78 13.79 26.07 -11.43
C ASP A 78 13.82 27.45 -10.76
N PRO A 79 14.93 28.20 -10.84
CA PRO A 79 15.08 29.46 -10.11
C PRO A 79 14.17 30.57 -10.62
N LEU A 80 13.63 30.45 -11.85
CA LEU A 80 12.75 31.47 -12.44
C LEU A 80 11.28 31.18 -12.23
N THR A 81 10.89 29.90 -12.33
CA THR A 81 9.48 29.52 -12.28
C THR A 81 9.08 28.88 -10.96
N GLY A 82 10.04 28.33 -10.21
CA GLY A 82 9.72 27.47 -9.08
C GLY A 82 8.95 26.21 -9.53
N ALA A 83 8.26 25.60 -8.60
CA ALA A 83 7.42 24.42 -8.84
C ALA A 83 6.17 24.47 -7.93
N ASP A 84 4.97 24.58 -8.52
CA ASP A 84 3.73 24.46 -7.76
C ASP A 84 3.48 22.99 -7.44
N ILE A 85 3.59 22.63 -6.18
CA ILE A 85 3.64 21.25 -5.73
C ILE A 85 2.83 21.04 -4.43
N VAL A 86 2.22 19.88 -4.34
CA VAL A 86 1.68 19.32 -3.09
C VAL A 86 2.55 18.13 -2.70
N CYS A 87 3.04 18.14 -1.45
CA CYS A 87 3.86 17.07 -0.90
C CYS A 87 3.17 16.43 0.31
N ALA A 88 3.13 15.11 0.33
CA ALA A 88 2.53 14.31 1.39
C ALA A 88 3.45 13.17 1.83
N THR A 89 3.36 12.81 3.09
CA THR A 89 3.85 11.53 3.60
C THR A 89 2.77 10.47 3.47
N LEU A 90 3.20 9.22 3.29
CA LEU A 90 2.31 8.05 3.32
C LEU A 90 2.67 7.19 4.51
N GLU A 91 1.72 7.06 5.42
CA GLU A 91 1.83 6.16 6.56
C GLU A 91 1.20 4.81 6.23
N TYR A 92 1.94 3.76 6.45
CA TYR A 92 1.49 2.39 6.26
C TYR A 92 1.37 1.70 7.60
N ASN A 93 0.29 0.96 7.81
CA ASN A 93 0.26 0.02 8.92
C ASN A 93 1.40 -1.00 8.70
N GLU A 94 2.48 -0.89 9.51
CA GLU A 94 3.66 -1.77 9.44
C GLU A 94 4.35 -1.77 8.05
N LEU A 95 4.98 -0.66 7.68
CA LEU A 95 5.63 -0.47 6.36
C LEU A 95 6.48 -1.65 5.91
N SER A 96 7.28 -2.24 6.82
CA SER A 96 8.19 -3.35 6.50
C SER A 96 7.47 -4.61 6.03
N THR A 97 6.20 -4.79 6.37
CA THR A 97 5.36 -5.94 6.00
C THR A 97 4.22 -5.58 5.07
N ASN A 98 3.93 -4.28 4.90
CA ASN A 98 2.81 -3.82 4.09
C ASN A 98 2.95 -4.26 2.62
N PRO A 99 1.99 -5.03 2.08
CA PRO A 99 2.08 -5.58 0.73
C PRO A 99 1.98 -4.51 -0.35
N ILE A 100 1.34 -3.37 -0.07
CA ILE A 100 1.25 -2.24 -1.02
C ILE A 100 2.64 -1.63 -1.20
N ALA A 101 3.30 -1.25 -0.11
CA ALA A 101 4.63 -0.66 -0.16
C ALA A 101 5.67 -1.60 -0.79
N LYS A 102 5.59 -2.92 -0.47
CA LYS A 102 6.50 -3.93 -1.03
C LYS A 102 6.32 -4.17 -2.52
N ALA A 103 5.10 -4.11 -3.01
CA ALA A 103 4.78 -4.42 -4.41
C ALA A 103 5.17 -3.30 -5.39
N LEU A 104 5.25 -2.06 -4.90
CA LEU A 104 5.53 -0.90 -5.72
C LEU A 104 7.04 -0.77 -6.02
N PRO A 105 7.41 -0.26 -7.22
CA PRO A 105 8.78 0.14 -7.51
C PRO A 105 9.31 1.16 -6.48
N PRO A 106 10.63 1.24 -6.27
CA PRO A 106 11.19 2.19 -5.29
C PRO A 106 10.92 3.64 -5.64
N GLU A 107 10.77 3.93 -6.93
CA GLU A 107 10.48 5.25 -7.46
C GLU A 107 9.50 5.13 -8.61
N LEU A 108 8.50 6.00 -8.64
CA LEU A 108 7.52 6.14 -9.72
C LEU A 108 7.45 7.60 -10.13
N VAL A 109 7.66 7.85 -11.42
CA VAL A 109 7.49 9.17 -12.05
C VAL A 109 6.46 9.02 -13.16
N LEU A 110 5.25 9.54 -12.94
CA LEU A 110 4.10 9.33 -13.81
C LEU A 110 3.63 10.68 -14.37
N SER A 111 3.70 10.85 -15.69
CA SER A 111 3.12 12.03 -16.36
C SER A 111 1.60 12.03 -16.20
N MET A 112 1.01 13.13 -15.76
CA MET A 112 -0.44 13.26 -15.60
C MET A 112 -1.18 13.20 -16.93
N GLU A 113 -0.56 13.66 -18.02
CA GLU A 113 -1.14 13.63 -19.36
C GLU A 113 -1.44 12.20 -19.85
N SER A 114 -0.69 11.21 -19.32
CA SER A 114 -0.86 9.81 -19.70
C SER A 114 -2.07 9.12 -19.08
N TYR A 115 -2.71 9.73 -18.07
CA TYR A 115 -3.76 9.09 -17.30
C TYR A 115 -4.96 10.04 -17.11
N PRO A 116 -6.10 9.81 -17.76
CA PRO A 116 -7.19 10.79 -17.89
C PRO A 116 -7.87 11.19 -16.58
N LYS A 117 -7.69 10.43 -15.49
CA LYS A 117 -8.23 10.78 -14.18
C LYS A 117 -7.30 11.67 -13.35
N PHE A 118 -5.99 11.62 -13.58
CA PHE A 118 -5.02 12.40 -12.81
C PHE A 118 -5.26 13.90 -12.88
N PRO A 119 -5.46 14.52 -14.06
CA PRO A 119 -5.70 15.95 -14.13
C PRO A 119 -6.92 16.40 -13.31
N LYS A 120 -8.02 15.65 -13.36
CA LYS A 120 -9.26 15.98 -12.62
C LYS A 120 -9.06 15.97 -11.09
N ILE A 121 -8.36 14.95 -10.58
CA ILE A 121 -8.07 14.86 -9.15
C ILE A 121 -7.04 15.92 -8.75
N CYS A 122 -6.05 16.16 -9.60
CA CYS A 122 -5.03 17.18 -9.40
C CYS A 122 -5.66 18.58 -9.30
N ASP A 123 -6.54 18.94 -10.22
CA ASP A 123 -7.20 20.24 -10.19
C ASP A 123 -7.99 20.44 -8.89
N ALA A 124 -8.83 19.47 -8.51
CA ALA A 124 -9.59 19.54 -7.26
C ALA A 124 -8.67 19.59 -6.01
N LEU A 125 -7.58 18.82 -5.99
CA LEU A 125 -6.59 18.84 -4.92
C LEU A 125 -5.92 20.23 -4.81
N PHE A 126 -5.54 20.83 -5.93
CA PHE A 126 -4.86 22.13 -5.93
C PHE A 126 -5.83 23.28 -5.64
N ASP A 127 -7.05 23.22 -6.11
CA ASP A 127 -8.10 24.20 -5.76
C ASP A 127 -8.31 24.21 -4.23
N GLU A 128 -8.37 23.03 -3.61
CA GLU A 128 -8.43 22.91 -2.14
C GLU A 128 -7.14 23.38 -1.47
N ALA A 129 -5.97 22.97 -1.98
CA ALA A 129 -4.66 23.28 -1.39
C ALA A 129 -4.36 24.78 -1.31
N PHE A 130 -4.94 25.58 -2.22
CA PHE A 130 -4.75 27.04 -2.28
C PHE A 130 -6.00 27.81 -1.81
N SER A 131 -7.01 27.13 -1.26
CA SER A 131 -8.18 27.78 -0.64
C SER A 131 -7.91 28.19 0.80
N ASP A 132 -8.78 29.05 1.34
CA ASP A 132 -8.81 29.39 2.76
C ASP A 132 -10.01 28.77 3.49
N GLU A 133 -10.58 27.69 2.93
CA GLU A 133 -11.79 27.04 3.44
C GLU A 133 -11.53 26.26 4.74
N TYR A 134 -12.57 26.21 5.59
CA TYR A 134 -12.52 25.39 6.81
C TYR A 134 -12.45 23.90 6.45
N GLY A 135 -11.57 23.16 7.15
CA GLY A 135 -11.40 21.72 6.89
C GLY A 135 -10.43 21.40 5.74
N ARG A 136 -9.80 22.42 5.15
CA ARG A 136 -8.86 22.30 4.03
C ARG A 136 -7.86 21.14 4.17
N VAL A 137 -7.14 21.05 5.29
CA VAL A 137 -6.15 19.98 5.50
C VAL A 137 -6.79 18.58 5.43
N THR A 138 -7.98 18.43 6.01
CA THR A 138 -8.71 17.15 5.95
C THR A 138 -9.15 16.83 4.51
N ALA A 139 -9.64 17.82 3.77
CA ALA A 139 -10.05 17.64 2.38
C ALA A 139 -8.85 17.31 1.49
N ILE A 140 -7.71 17.98 1.62
CA ILE A 140 -6.47 17.67 0.92
C ILE A 140 -6.07 16.20 1.16
N ASN A 141 -6.07 15.74 2.42
CA ASN A 141 -5.72 14.35 2.73
C ASN A 141 -6.68 13.35 2.06
N ARG A 142 -7.98 13.66 1.95
CA ARG A 142 -8.93 12.80 1.21
C ARG A 142 -8.70 12.78 -0.29
N TRP A 143 -8.33 13.91 -0.88
CA TRP A 143 -7.92 13.97 -2.29
C TRP A 143 -6.64 13.17 -2.55
N LEU A 144 -5.68 13.21 -1.62
CA LEU A 144 -4.45 12.41 -1.69
C LEU A 144 -4.74 10.90 -1.56
N ASP A 145 -5.68 10.49 -0.69
CA ASP A 145 -6.13 9.10 -0.60
C ASP A 145 -6.73 8.62 -1.93
N LEU A 146 -7.57 9.44 -2.57
CA LEU A 146 -8.12 9.14 -3.91
C LEU A 146 -7.03 9.08 -4.98
N PHE A 147 -6.07 9.99 -4.91
CA PHE A 147 -4.94 10.01 -5.84
C PHE A 147 -4.10 8.74 -5.73
N LEU A 148 -3.84 8.27 -4.50
CA LEU A 148 -3.14 7.01 -4.25
C LEU A 148 -3.88 5.81 -4.85
N ILE A 149 -5.21 5.75 -4.72
CA ILE A 149 -6.00 4.69 -5.35
C ILE A 149 -5.80 4.68 -6.87
N GLU A 150 -5.80 5.84 -7.53
CA GLU A 150 -5.57 5.92 -8.98
C GLU A 150 -4.12 5.54 -9.35
N ILE A 151 -3.11 5.92 -8.55
CA ILE A 151 -1.73 5.46 -8.76
C ILE A 151 -1.66 3.93 -8.71
N LEU A 152 -2.29 3.30 -7.72
CA LEU A 152 -2.31 1.84 -7.60
C LEU A 152 -3.01 1.18 -8.81
N ARG A 153 -4.13 1.74 -9.27
CA ARG A 153 -4.82 1.28 -10.49
C ARG A 153 -3.91 1.36 -11.72
N VAL A 154 -3.21 2.48 -11.89
CA VAL A 154 -2.25 2.67 -12.98
C VAL A 154 -1.13 1.64 -12.90
N CYS A 155 -0.58 1.40 -11.71
CA CYS A 155 0.47 0.41 -11.51
C CYS A 155 0.00 -1.02 -11.85
N LEU A 156 -1.23 -1.38 -11.49
CA LEU A 156 -1.82 -2.67 -11.82
C LEU A 156 -2.09 -2.81 -13.34
N MET A 157 -2.70 -1.79 -13.96
CA MET A 157 -3.03 -1.80 -15.39
C MET A 157 -1.78 -1.88 -16.29
N ASN A 158 -0.71 -1.16 -15.93
CA ASN A 158 0.53 -1.11 -16.69
C ASN A 158 1.53 -2.21 -16.29
N LYS A 159 1.12 -3.16 -15.44
CA LYS A 159 1.98 -4.27 -14.97
C LYS A 159 3.31 -3.79 -14.34
N LEU A 160 3.28 -2.65 -13.68
CA LEU A 160 4.42 -2.16 -12.89
C LEU A 160 4.59 -2.94 -11.59
N ILE A 161 3.54 -3.67 -11.18
CA ILE A 161 3.53 -4.60 -10.06
C ILE A 161 3.48 -6.01 -10.65
N THR A 162 4.59 -6.74 -10.51
CA THR A 162 4.76 -8.07 -11.14
C THR A 162 4.74 -9.23 -10.15
N THR A 163 4.90 -8.95 -8.84
CA THR A 163 4.94 -9.97 -7.79
C THR A 163 4.22 -9.50 -6.52
N GLY A 164 3.96 -10.46 -5.63
CA GLY A 164 3.30 -10.21 -4.35
C GLY A 164 1.78 -10.17 -4.42
N LEU A 165 1.15 -9.81 -3.30
CA LEU A 165 -0.31 -9.79 -3.16
C LEU A 165 -1.01 -8.97 -4.26
N MET A 166 -0.50 -7.78 -4.53
CA MET A 166 -1.10 -6.88 -5.52
C MET A 166 -1.08 -7.47 -6.93
N ALA A 167 0.02 -8.15 -7.31
CA ALA A 167 0.09 -8.86 -8.60
C ALA A 167 -0.89 -10.04 -8.65
N GLY A 168 -1.01 -10.78 -7.54
CA GLY A 168 -2.00 -11.87 -7.44
C GLY A 168 -3.44 -11.41 -7.57
N LEU A 169 -3.77 -10.24 -7.06
CA LEU A 169 -5.10 -9.64 -7.18
C LEU A 169 -5.38 -9.06 -8.57
N ALA A 170 -4.33 -8.75 -9.34
CA ALA A 170 -4.45 -8.37 -10.75
C ALA A 170 -4.64 -9.57 -11.68
N ASP A 171 -4.25 -10.77 -11.26
CA ASP A 171 -4.51 -12.02 -11.99
C ASP A 171 -5.95 -12.48 -11.72
N SER A 172 -6.78 -12.52 -12.76
CA SER A 172 -8.21 -12.81 -12.65
C SER A 172 -8.54 -14.19 -12.04
N LYS A 173 -7.62 -15.15 -12.09
CA LYS A 173 -7.80 -16.49 -11.51
C LYS A 173 -7.29 -16.55 -10.09
N LEU A 174 -6.06 -16.08 -9.85
CA LEU A 174 -5.48 -16.06 -8.49
C LEU A 174 -6.27 -15.15 -7.55
N ALA A 175 -6.81 -14.04 -8.06
CA ALA A 175 -7.67 -13.14 -7.30
C ALA A 175 -8.84 -13.86 -6.61
N ASN A 176 -9.50 -14.81 -7.28
CA ASN A 176 -10.61 -15.54 -6.69
C ASN A 176 -10.18 -16.33 -5.44
N ALA A 177 -9.07 -17.08 -5.52
CA ALA A 177 -8.53 -17.82 -4.38
C ALA A 177 -8.05 -16.88 -3.25
N ILE A 178 -7.41 -15.77 -3.59
CA ILE A 178 -6.95 -14.78 -2.60
C ILE A 178 -8.14 -14.13 -1.89
N VAL A 179 -9.17 -13.71 -2.63
CA VAL A 179 -10.40 -13.15 -2.06
C VAL A 179 -11.11 -14.19 -1.18
N ALA A 180 -11.15 -15.47 -1.59
CA ALA A 180 -11.71 -16.54 -0.78
C ALA A 180 -10.98 -16.70 0.56
N ILE A 181 -9.65 -16.73 0.57
CA ILE A 181 -8.84 -16.76 1.80
C ILE A 181 -9.14 -15.54 2.69
N HIS A 182 -9.23 -14.35 2.10
CA HIS A 182 -9.42 -13.12 2.85
C HIS A 182 -10.81 -12.96 3.46
N THR A 183 -11.84 -13.37 2.72
CA THR A 183 -13.23 -13.21 3.15
C THR A 183 -13.72 -14.36 4.04
N ARG A 184 -13.10 -15.53 3.94
CA ARG A 184 -13.46 -16.74 4.66
C ARG A 184 -12.24 -17.37 5.34
N PRO A 185 -11.53 -16.64 6.23
CA PRO A 185 -10.26 -17.10 6.83
C PRO A 185 -10.41 -18.31 7.73
N ALA A 186 -11.60 -18.53 8.29
CA ALA A 186 -11.89 -19.67 9.17
C ALA A 186 -12.10 -20.99 8.43
N GLU A 187 -12.35 -20.95 7.11
CA GLU A 187 -12.55 -22.18 6.32
C GLU A 187 -11.29 -23.03 6.25
N ASN A 188 -11.50 -24.36 6.21
CA ASN A 188 -10.41 -25.35 6.03
C ASN A 188 -9.96 -25.41 4.57
N TRP A 189 -9.31 -24.34 4.12
CA TRP A 189 -8.75 -24.28 2.78
C TRP A 189 -7.63 -25.28 2.58
N THR A 190 -7.73 -26.05 1.52
CA THR A 190 -6.67 -26.90 0.97
C THR A 190 -6.19 -26.35 -0.36
N VAL A 191 -5.05 -26.82 -0.84
CA VAL A 191 -4.58 -26.43 -2.19
C VAL A 191 -5.59 -26.82 -3.27
N ASP A 192 -6.31 -27.93 -3.07
CA ASP A 192 -7.33 -28.43 -4.02
C ASP A 192 -8.56 -27.51 -4.04
N THR A 193 -9.07 -27.11 -2.88
CA THR A 193 -10.24 -26.21 -2.80
C THR A 193 -9.91 -24.82 -3.30
N LEU A 194 -8.72 -24.30 -3.01
CA LEU A 194 -8.25 -23.01 -3.55
C LEU A 194 -8.01 -23.05 -5.06
N ALA A 195 -7.53 -24.18 -5.60
CA ALA A 195 -7.38 -24.38 -7.03
C ALA A 195 -8.75 -24.38 -7.75
N ALA A 196 -9.77 -24.95 -7.11
CA ALA A 196 -11.15 -24.91 -7.60
C ALA A 196 -11.69 -23.46 -7.63
N GLU A 197 -11.48 -22.67 -6.58
CA GLU A 197 -11.85 -21.23 -6.57
C GLU A 197 -11.17 -20.47 -7.71
N ALA A 198 -9.92 -20.81 -8.03
CA ALA A 198 -9.15 -20.20 -9.12
C ALA A 198 -9.49 -20.78 -10.51
N PHE A 199 -10.38 -21.77 -10.62
CA PHE A 199 -10.68 -22.49 -11.85
C PHE A 199 -9.42 -23.08 -12.51
N MET A 200 -8.52 -23.65 -11.70
CA MET A 200 -7.23 -24.21 -12.13
C MET A 200 -7.05 -25.64 -11.62
N SER A 201 -6.20 -26.42 -12.31
CA SER A 201 -5.72 -27.67 -11.73
C SER A 201 -4.81 -27.39 -10.53
N ARG A 202 -4.79 -28.30 -9.54
CA ARG A 202 -3.96 -28.18 -8.33
C ARG A 202 -2.51 -27.84 -8.65
N ALA A 203 -1.88 -28.56 -9.57
CA ALA A 203 -0.47 -28.35 -9.92
C ALA A 203 -0.23 -26.96 -10.53
N LYS A 204 -1.10 -26.55 -11.47
CA LYS A 204 -1.01 -25.23 -12.12
C LYS A 204 -1.24 -24.11 -11.10
N PHE A 205 -2.26 -24.25 -10.24
CA PHE A 205 -2.54 -23.27 -9.19
C PHE A 205 -1.35 -23.08 -8.25
N ALA A 206 -0.82 -24.18 -7.66
CA ALA A 206 0.30 -24.11 -6.72
C ALA A 206 1.55 -23.46 -7.34
N ALA A 207 1.87 -23.80 -8.59
CA ALA A 207 2.99 -23.24 -9.33
C ALA A 207 2.80 -21.73 -9.59
N SER A 208 1.65 -21.35 -10.18
CA SER A 208 1.33 -19.95 -10.51
C SER A 208 1.24 -19.09 -9.24
N PHE A 209 0.59 -19.59 -8.18
CA PHE A 209 0.49 -18.89 -6.91
C PHE A 209 1.86 -18.61 -6.32
N LYS A 210 2.74 -19.63 -6.24
CA LYS A 210 4.11 -19.45 -5.74
C LYS A 210 4.93 -18.49 -6.61
N GLN A 211 4.78 -18.57 -7.93
CA GLN A 211 5.50 -17.68 -8.86
C GLN A 211 5.07 -16.22 -8.71
N VAL A 212 3.77 -15.95 -8.62
CA VAL A 212 3.22 -14.59 -8.56
C VAL A 212 3.30 -14.02 -7.15
N ILE A 213 2.85 -14.77 -6.14
CA ILE A 213 2.80 -14.30 -4.75
C ILE A 213 4.18 -14.36 -4.06
N GLY A 214 5.07 -15.22 -4.52
CA GLY A 214 6.39 -15.44 -3.93
C GLY A 214 6.44 -16.50 -2.83
N GLN A 215 5.28 -17.07 -2.44
CA GLN A 215 5.17 -18.09 -1.41
C GLN A 215 4.07 -19.10 -1.72
N THR A 216 4.06 -20.23 -1.00
CA THR A 216 3.04 -21.26 -1.19
C THR A 216 1.68 -20.82 -0.69
N PRO A 217 0.54 -21.37 -1.22
CA PRO A 217 -0.79 -21.06 -0.71
C PRO A 217 -0.93 -21.31 0.80
N ALA A 218 -0.36 -22.39 1.32
CA ALA A 218 -0.41 -22.71 2.75
C ALA A 218 0.33 -21.68 3.62
N SER A 219 1.52 -21.24 3.19
CA SER A 219 2.27 -20.19 3.89
C SER A 219 1.49 -18.88 3.87
N TYR A 220 0.92 -18.52 2.71
CA TYR A 220 0.11 -17.31 2.56
C TYR A 220 -1.12 -17.29 3.48
N MET A 221 -1.86 -18.40 3.56
CA MET A 221 -3.00 -18.54 4.48
C MET A 221 -2.58 -18.35 5.94
N LEU A 222 -1.45 -18.95 6.31
CA LEU A 222 -0.92 -18.79 7.66
C LEU A 222 -0.62 -17.33 7.98
N ASP A 223 0.12 -16.65 7.10
CA ASP A 223 0.47 -15.24 7.26
C ASP A 223 -0.79 -14.36 7.34
N TRP A 224 -1.77 -14.62 6.47
CA TRP A 224 -3.04 -13.89 6.47
C TRP A 224 -3.81 -14.06 7.80
N ARG A 225 -3.92 -15.30 8.30
CA ARG A 225 -4.54 -15.57 9.59
C ARG A 225 -3.82 -14.84 10.74
N MET A 226 -2.49 -14.77 10.70
CA MET A 226 -1.72 -14.04 11.72
C MET A 226 -1.89 -12.53 11.62
N ILE A 227 -1.98 -11.96 10.41
CA ILE A 227 -2.31 -10.55 10.20
C ILE A 227 -3.70 -10.23 10.79
N LEU A 228 -4.70 -11.05 10.48
CA LEU A 228 -6.05 -10.89 11.00
C LEU A 228 -6.09 -11.05 12.52
N ALA A 229 -5.40 -12.04 13.08
CA ALA A 229 -5.31 -12.24 14.53
C ALA A 229 -4.76 -11.01 15.25
N ARG A 230 -3.69 -10.41 14.72
CA ARG A 230 -3.09 -9.17 15.26
C ARG A 230 -4.11 -8.02 15.27
N SER A 231 -4.80 -7.83 14.14
CA SER A 231 -5.82 -6.78 14.02
C SER A 231 -6.96 -6.97 15.04
N LEU A 232 -7.48 -8.19 15.14
CA LEU A 232 -8.58 -8.50 16.08
C LEU A 232 -8.14 -8.34 17.54
N LEU A 233 -6.92 -8.77 17.91
CA LEU A 233 -6.35 -8.59 19.24
C LEU A 233 -6.15 -7.10 19.58
N LYS A 234 -5.65 -6.29 18.66
CA LYS A 234 -5.53 -4.83 18.85
C LYS A 234 -6.89 -4.16 19.08
N ASN A 235 -7.93 -4.68 18.46
CA ASN A 235 -9.31 -4.21 18.65
C ASN A 235 -9.97 -4.74 19.94
N GLY A 236 -9.22 -5.45 20.80
CA GLY A 236 -9.67 -5.87 22.12
C GLY A 236 -10.45 -7.19 22.17
N LEU A 237 -10.55 -7.94 21.05
CA LEU A 237 -11.26 -9.22 21.07
C LEU A 237 -10.53 -10.23 21.96
N ALA A 238 -11.28 -11.09 22.64
CA ALA A 238 -10.70 -12.17 23.46
C ALA A 238 -9.95 -13.19 22.58
N VAL A 239 -8.88 -13.78 23.12
CA VAL A 239 -8.06 -14.77 22.39
C VAL A 239 -8.87 -15.96 21.88
N SER A 240 -9.93 -16.36 22.57
CA SER A 240 -10.85 -17.42 22.15
C SER A 240 -11.66 -17.01 20.91
N GLU A 241 -12.22 -15.82 20.90
CA GLU A 241 -12.98 -15.27 19.77
C GLU A 241 -12.10 -15.11 18.54
N VAL A 242 -10.87 -14.63 18.73
CA VAL A 242 -9.87 -14.51 17.64
C VAL A 242 -9.56 -15.89 17.06
N SER A 243 -9.34 -16.92 17.91
CA SER A 243 -9.01 -18.26 17.41
C SER A 243 -10.12 -18.86 16.55
N GLU A 244 -11.36 -18.67 16.93
CA GLU A 244 -12.53 -19.07 16.16
C GLU A 244 -12.66 -18.31 14.85
N ALA A 245 -12.54 -16.97 14.92
CA ALA A 245 -12.64 -16.10 13.73
C ALA A 245 -11.63 -16.39 12.62
N ILE A 246 -10.45 -16.94 12.99
CA ILE A 246 -9.39 -17.29 12.01
C ILE A 246 -9.28 -18.80 11.76
N GLY A 247 -10.23 -19.62 12.27
CA GLY A 247 -10.36 -21.05 11.95
C GLY A 247 -9.36 -21.96 12.66
N TYR A 248 -9.03 -21.68 13.92
CA TYR A 248 -8.31 -22.61 14.79
C TYR A 248 -9.31 -23.33 15.72
N GLU A 249 -9.10 -24.64 15.89
CA GLU A 249 -9.96 -25.47 16.75
C GLU A 249 -10.01 -24.98 18.22
N ASN A 250 -8.90 -24.39 18.68
CA ASN A 250 -8.80 -23.87 20.04
C ASN A 250 -7.70 -22.80 20.17
N SER A 251 -7.84 -22.01 21.24
CA SER A 251 -6.91 -20.90 21.52
C SER A 251 -5.47 -21.36 21.74
N SER A 252 -5.23 -22.57 22.25
CA SER A 252 -3.88 -23.11 22.50
C SER A 252 -3.16 -23.44 21.19
N ALA A 253 -3.89 -23.96 20.18
CA ALA A 253 -3.33 -24.21 18.86
C ALA A 253 -2.94 -22.92 18.17
N MET A 254 -3.84 -21.92 18.18
CA MET A 254 -3.59 -20.59 17.65
C MET A 254 -2.41 -19.92 18.38
N ALA A 255 -2.37 -19.94 19.70
CA ALA A 255 -1.32 -19.28 20.49
C ALA A 255 0.09 -19.84 20.21
N ARG A 256 0.22 -21.17 19.99
CA ARG A 256 1.49 -21.78 19.58
C ARG A 256 1.97 -21.25 18.24
N VAL A 257 1.09 -21.18 17.26
CA VAL A 257 1.42 -20.67 15.92
C VAL A 257 1.72 -19.17 15.97
N PHE A 258 0.91 -18.40 16.65
CA PHE A 258 1.10 -16.97 16.85
C PHE A 258 2.46 -16.66 17.48
N LYS A 259 2.82 -17.36 18.56
CA LYS A 259 4.13 -17.21 19.21
C LYS A 259 5.29 -17.62 18.29
N LYS A 260 5.10 -18.68 17.49
CA LYS A 260 6.12 -19.13 16.53
C LYS A 260 6.39 -18.08 15.44
N VAL A 261 5.34 -17.41 14.96
CA VAL A 261 5.42 -16.43 13.85
C VAL A 261 5.85 -15.05 14.35
N LEU A 262 5.35 -14.63 15.50
CA LEU A 262 5.49 -13.25 16.00
C LEU A 262 6.43 -13.12 17.21
N GLY A 263 6.93 -14.22 17.76
CA GLY A 263 7.86 -14.23 18.89
C GLY A 263 7.19 -14.06 20.26
N VAL A 264 5.98 -13.54 20.32
CA VAL A 264 5.25 -13.24 21.57
C VAL A 264 3.90 -13.99 21.63
N SER A 265 3.37 -14.21 22.82
CA SER A 265 2.02 -14.82 22.96
C SER A 265 0.92 -13.83 22.58
N PRO A 266 -0.28 -14.30 22.14
CA PRO A 266 -1.41 -13.42 21.85
C PRO A 266 -1.77 -12.50 23.01
N LYS A 267 -1.76 -13.02 24.25
CA LYS A 267 -2.06 -12.23 25.45
C LYS A 267 -1.02 -11.14 25.70
N GLN A 268 0.28 -11.47 25.55
CA GLN A 268 1.36 -10.49 25.67
C GLN A 268 1.25 -9.42 24.59
N PHE A 269 1.03 -9.83 23.34
CA PHE A 269 0.81 -8.90 22.22
C PHE A 269 -0.36 -7.94 22.49
N GLN A 270 -1.46 -8.42 23.07
CA GLN A 270 -2.62 -7.60 23.42
C GLN A 270 -2.26 -6.56 24.49
N LEU A 271 -1.54 -6.97 25.54
CA LEU A 271 -1.11 -6.07 26.62
C LEU A 271 -0.14 -4.98 26.13
N ASP A 272 0.77 -5.33 25.21
CA ASP A 272 1.77 -4.40 24.65
C ASP A 272 1.14 -3.38 23.69
N ASN A 273 -0.11 -3.58 23.25
CA ASN A 273 -0.79 -2.73 22.26
C ASN A 273 -2.09 -2.10 22.79
N MET A 274 -2.39 -2.26 24.09
CA MET A 274 -3.47 -1.53 24.81
C MET A 274 -2.93 -0.22 25.39
#